data_5cefccb27982025a9919d04b18054d99
#
_entry.id   5cefccb27982025a9919d04b18054d99
#
_cell.length_a   1.000
_cell.length_b   1.000
_cell.length_c   1.000
_cell.angle_alpha   90.00
_cell.angle_beta   90.00
_cell.angle_gamma   90.00
#
_symmetry.space_group_name_H-M   'P 1'
#
loop_
_entity.id
_entity.type
_entity.pdbx_description
1 polymer ?
#
loop_
_entity_poly.entity_id
_entity_poly.type
_entity_poly.pdbx_seq_one_letter_code
_entity_poly.pdbx_strand_id
1 'polypeptide(L)'
;MSTKLTSAESFAKDRHRNQKYDTKPYYTHLEAVVDTLKNIGVNDEDVLCAAWLHDTIEDTDATFDDIEQRFGSKVAVMVLSISKDSSLPKKEKERQYIEQLKNAPLQALLIKLCDISSNLKELKNSSWSKTRKSKYVKKKLYNLNVIKSGLVKNKIDYPRIQDIIYGINKVLASHGQKPILI
;
A
#
# COMPACT_ATOMS: atom_id res chain seq x y z
N MET A 1 -27.69 -7.39 -5.22
CA MET A 1 -26.52 -8.28 -5.08
C MET A 1 -25.31 -7.42 -4.73
N SER A 2 -24.51 -7.84 -3.75
CA SER A 2 -23.24 -7.14 -3.44
C SER A 2 -22.26 -7.34 -4.60
N THR A 3 -21.56 -6.28 -5.02
CA THR A 3 -20.48 -6.40 -6.00
C THR A 3 -19.26 -7.04 -5.33
N LYS A 4 -18.29 -7.55 -6.12
CA LYS A 4 -17.03 -8.08 -5.61
C LYS A 4 -16.30 -7.02 -4.77
N LEU A 5 -16.31 -5.78 -5.23
CA LEU A 5 -15.69 -4.64 -4.54
C LEU A 5 -16.33 -4.37 -3.17
N THR A 6 -17.67 -4.34 -3.07
CA THR A 6 -18.36 -4.18 -1.78
C THR A 6 -18.11 -5.34 -0.82
N SER A 7 -17.92 -6.54 -1.35
CA SER A 7 -17.56 -7.71 -0.54
C SER A 7 -16.13 -7.60 0.01
N ALA A 8 -15.17 -7.10 -0.80
CA ALA A 8 -13.79 -6.87 -0.37
C ALA A 8 -13.71 -5.77 0.70
N GLU A 9 -14.46 -4.68 0.52
CA GLU A 9 -14.59 -3.62 1.52
C GLU A 9 -15.13 -4.15 2.84
N SER A 10 -16.23 -4.91 2.80
CA SER A 10 -16.86 -5.46 4.00
C SER A 10 -15.92 -6.46 4.72
N PHE A 11 -15.22 -7.30 3.96
CA PHE A 11 -14.24 -8.24 4.51
C PHE A 11 -13.08 -7.51 5.19
N ALA A 12 -12.49 -6.50 4.53
CA ALA A 12 -11.40 -5.71 5.09
C ALA A 12 -11.83 -4.97 6.38
N LYS A 13 -13.02 -4.35 6.38
CA LYS A 13 -13.58 -3.68 7.56
C LYS A 13 -13.80 -4.64 8.73
N ASP A 14 -14.29 -5.84 8.48
CA ASP A 14 -14.48 -6.86 9.51
C ASP A 14 -13.14 -7.33 10.08
N ARG A 15 -12.16 -7.65 9.23
CA ARG A 15 -10.83 -8.10 9.69
C ARG A 15 -10.08 -7.04 10.50
N HIS A 16 -10.23 -5.78 10.16
CA HIS A 16 -9.59 -4.66 10.86
C HIS A 16 -10.49 -3.97 11.90
N ARG A 17 -11.65 -4.53 12.28
CA ARG A 17 -12.68 -3.88 13.13
C ARG A 17 -12.16 -3.38 14.47
N ASN A 18 -11.16 -4.06 15.05
CA ASN A 18 -10.56 -3.70 16.32
C ASN A 18 -9.26 -2.87 16.20
N GLN A 19 -8.85 -2.56 14.98
CA GLN A 19 -7.62 -1.82 14.72
C GLN A 19 -7.90 -0.34 14.49
N LYS A 20 -6.94 0.48 14.87
CA LYS A 20 -6.98 1.93 14.67
C LYS A 20 -5.78 2.38 13.84
N TYR A 21 -6.03 3.34 12.98
CA TYR A 21 -5.02 4.10 12.27
C TYR A 21 -4.95 5.49 12.90
N ASP A 22 -3.97 5.70 13.78
CA ASP A 22 -3.93 6.81 14.75
C ASP A 22 -5.20 6.80 15.63
N THR A 23 -6.07 7.80 15.53
CA THR A 23 -7.32 7.91 16.31
C THR A 23 -8.57 7.40 15.56
N LYS A 24 -8.43 7.09 14.28
CA LYS A 24 -9.53 6.66 13.39
C LYS A 24 -9.61 5.14 13.26
N PRO A 25 -10.74 4.58 12.82
CA PRO A 25 -10.81 3.18 12.42
C PRO A 25 -9.80 2.88 11.30
N TYR A 26 -9.16 1.70 11.33
CA TYR A 26 -8.11 1.33 10.37
C TYR A 26 -8.57 1.39 8.91
N TYR A 27 -9.81 1.02 8.65
CA TYR A 27 -10.37 1.03 7.29
C TYR A 27 -10.32 2.40 6.59
N THR A 28 -10.20 3.51 7.33
CA THR A 28 -10.06 4.85 6.73
C THR A 28 -8.77 4.99 5.94
N HIS A 29 -7.70 4.24 6.32
CA HIS A 29 -6.47 4.14 5.55
C HIS A 29 -6.71 3.36 4.25
N LEU A 30 -7.38 2.20 4.34
CA LEU A 30 -7.68 1.36 3.18
C LEU A 30 -8.53 2.11 2.16
N GLU A 31 -9.57 2.81 2.61
CA GLU A 31 -10.43 3.67 1.80
C GLU A 31 -9.61 4.76 1.09
N ALA A 32 -8.71 5.45 1.79
CA ALA A 32 -7.85 6.49 1.21
C ALA A 32 -6.92 5.95 0.11
N VAL A 33 -6.45 4.69 0.24
CA VAL A 33 -5.66 4.02 -0.79
C VAL A 33 -6.52 3.74 -2.04
N VAL A 34 -7.72 3.18 -1.85
CA VAL A 34 -8.68 2.90 -2.95
C VAL A 34 -9.07 4.19 -3.68
N ASP A 35 -9.39 5.26 -2.95
CA ASP A 35 -9.75 6.55 -3.54
C ASP A 35 -8.59 7.17 -4.32
N THR A 36 -7.36 7.03 -3.80
CA THR A 36 -6.17 7.51 -4.52
C THR A 36 -5.98 6.77 -5.83
N LEU A 37 -6.19 5.44 -5.86
CA LEU A 37 -6.13 4.64 -7.09
C LEU A 37 -7.20 5.07 -8.11
N LYS A 38 -8.45 5.23 -7.67
CA LYS A 38 -9.54 5.73 -8.52
C LYS A 38 -9.20 7.11 -9.12
N ASN A 39 -8.64 8.00 -8.30
CA ASN A 39 -8.25 9.35 -8.72
C ASN A 39 -7.16 9.37 -9.78
N ILE A 40 -6.29 8.37 -9.85
CA ILE A 40 -5.29 8.24 -10.93
C ILE A 40 -5.78 7.44 -12.13
N GLY A 41 -7.07 7.06 -12.16
CA GLY A 41 -7.70 6.41 -13.29
C GLY A 41 -7.73 4.87 -13.23
N VAL A 42 -7.41 4.26 -12.08
CA VAL A 42 -7.54 2.80 -11.91
C VAL A 42 -9.01 2.44 -11.69
N ASN A 43 -9.58 1.68 -12.63
CA ASN A 43 -10.98 1.23 -12.61
C ASN A 43 -11.12 -0.31 -12.62
N ASP A 44 -10.00 -1.07 -12.68
CA ASP A 44 -10.01 -2.53 -12.61
C ASP A 44 -10.51 -2.96 -11.22
N GLU A 45 -11.66 -3.70 -11.19
CA GLU A 45 -12.29 -4.14 -9.94
C GLU A 45 -11.37 -5.01 -9.10
N ASP A 46 -10.54 -5.87 -9.72
CA ASP A 46 -9.60 -6.72 -9.00
C ASP A 46 -8.52 -5.91 -8.29
N VAL A 47 -8.05 -4.83 -8.92
CA VAL A 47 -7.05 -3.92 -8.32
C VAL A 47 -7.65 -3.17 -7.14
N LEU A 48 -8.89 -2.68 -7.27
CA LEU A 48 -9.57 -1.99 -6.18
C LEU A 48 -9.91 -2.94 -5.02
N CYS A 49 -10.28 -4.20 -5.31
CA CYS A 49 -10.43 -5.24 -4.29
C CYS A 49 -9.11 -5.51 -3.56
N ALA A 50 -8.01 -5.69 -4.31
CA ALA A 50 -6.68 -5.89 -3.72
C ALA A 50 -6.24 -4.69 -2.87
N ALA A 51 -6.64 -3.47 -3.25
CA ALA A 51 -6.37 -2.27 -2.47
C ALA A 51 -7.12 -2.25 -1.13
N TRP A 52 -8.38 -2.68 -1.08
CA TRP A 52 -9.10 -2.87 0.17
C TRP A 52 -8.43 -3.91 1.07
N LEU A 53 -7.85 -4.96 0.49
CA LEU A 53 -7.32 -6.14 1.18
C LEU A 53 -5.80 -6.07 1.45
N HIS A 54 -5.10 -5.01 1.04
CA HIS A 54 -3.64 -5.00 0.93
C HIS A 54 -2.89 -5.26 2.26
N ASP A 55 -3.48 -4.92 3.39
CA ASP A 55 -2.90 -5.13 4.71
C ASP A 55 -3.51 -6.33 5.47
N THR A 56 -4.52 -7.02 4.90
CA THR A 56 -5.22 -8.10 5.62
C THR A 56 -4.33 -9.29 5.94
N ILE A 57 -3.46 -9.73 5.01
CA ILE A 57 -2.52 -10.84 5.26
C ILE A 57 -1.42 -10.45 6.25
N GLU A 58 -0.92 -9.20 6.19
CA GLU A 58 0.18 -8.73 7.05
C GLU A 58 -0.30 -8.46 8.48
N ASP A 59 -1.51 -7.91 8.66
CA ASP A 59 -1.96 -7.29 9.91
C ASP A 59 -3.16 -7.98 10.57
N THR A 60 -3.69 -9.06 9.97
CA THR A 60 -4.82 -9.83 10.54
C THR A 60 -4.57 -11.33 10.47
N ASP A 61 -5.59 -12.12 10.80
CA ASP A 61 -5.60 -13.58 10.68
C ASP A 61 -6.00 -14.10 9.28
N ALA A 62 -6.25 -13.20 8.32
CA ALA A 62 -6.60 -13.58 6.96
C ALA A 62 -5.41 -14.19 6.23
N THR A 63 -5.68 -15.30 5.53
CA THR A 63 -4.68 -16.04 4.77
C THR A 63 -4.78 -15.73 3.28
N PHE A 64 -3.76 -16.15 2.50
CA PHE A 64 -3.82 -16.15 1.04
C PHE A 64 -5.04 -16.92 0.53
N ASP A 65 -5.29 -18.10 1.10
CA ASP A 65 -6.38 -18.98 0.68
C ASP A 65 -7.77 -18.35 0.93
N ASP A 66 -7.94 -17.62 2.04
CA ASP A 66 -9.17 -16.87 2.33
C ASP A 66 -9.47 -15.85 1.23
N ILE A 67 -8.44 -15.14 0.79
CA ILE A 67 -8.56 -14.12 -0.25
C ILE A 67 -8.78 -14.77 -1.61
N GLU A 68 -8.03 -15.82 -1.94
CA GLU A 68 -8.15 -16.53 -3.22
C GLU A 68 -9.55 -17.12 -3.41
N GLN A 69 -10.08 -17.81 -2.41
CA GLN A 69 -11.41 -18.42 -2.46
C GLN A 69 -12.54 -17.38 -2.64
N ARG A 70 -12.40 -16.22 -2.01
CA ARG A 70 -13.45 -15.18 -2.01
C ARG A 70 -13.35 -14.20 -3.17
N PHE A 71 -12.13 -13.86 -3.58
CA PHE A 71 -11.86 -12.75 -4.51
C PHE A 71 -11.06 -13.18 -5.75
N GLY A 72 -10.62 -14.44 -5.80
CA GLY A 72 -9.87 -15.03 -6.91
C GLY A 72 -8.37 -14.81 -6.85
N SER A 73 -7.64 -15.67 -7.57
CA SER A 73 -6.16 -15.74 -7.55
C SER A 73 -5.49 -14.41 -7.93
N LYS A 74 -6.06 -13.66 -8.88
CA LYS A 74 -5.50 -12.36 -9.31
C LYS A 74 -5.43 -11.37 -8.14
N VAL A 75 -6.50 -11.28 -7.33
CA VAL A 75 -6.54 -10.42 -6.14
C VAL A 75 -5.57 -10.92 -5.08
N ALA A 76 -5.60 -12.23 -4.76
CA ALA A 76 -4.75 -12.83 -3.75
C ALA A 76 -3.25 -12.64 -4.04
N VAL A 77 -2.83 -12.84 -5.30
CA VAL A 77 -1.45 -12.63 -5.75
C VAL A 77 -1.02 -11.16 -5.60
N MET A 78 -1.89 -10.20 -5.97
CA MET A 78 -1.57 -8.78 -5.79
C MET A 78 -1.38 -8.44 -4.31
N VAL A 79 -2.27 -8.90 -3.43
CA VAL A 79 -2.18 -8.67 -1.97
C VAL A 79 -0.90 -9.29 -1.42
N LEU A 80 -0.64 -10.58 -1.71
CA LEU A 80 0.56 -11.28 -1.26
C LEU A 80 1.83 -10.57 -1.73
N SER A 81 1.86 -10.08 -2.97
CA SER A 81 3.04 -9.42 -3.57
C SER A 81 3.51 -8.17 -2.80
N ILE A 82 2.66 -7.59 -1.98
CA ILE A 82 2.97 -6.38 -1.20
C ILE A 82 2.83 -6.57 0.32
N SER A 83 2.52 -7.79 0.78
CA SER A 83 2.45 -8.18 2.19
C SER A 83 3.76 -8.79 2.66
N LYS A 84 4.17 -8.50 3.89
CA LYS A 84 5.34 -9.13 4.52
C LYS A 84 4.94 -10.42 5.21
N ASP A 85 5.81 -11.40 5.15
CA ASP A 85 5.66 -12.61 5.94
C ASP A 85 5.99 -12.35 7.42
N SER A 86 4.95 -12.27 8.27
CA SER A 86 5.10 -11.99 9.70
C SER A 86 5.79 -13.12 10.46
N SER A 87 5.84 -14.34 9.91
CA SER A 87 6.47 -15.51 10.55
C SER A 87 8.00 -15.46 10.53
N LEU A 88 8.60 -14.71 9.60
CA LEU A 88 10.04 -14.66 9.42
C LEU A 88 10.76 -13.74 10.41
N PRO A 89 12.01 -14.06 10.76
CA PRO A 89 12.91 -13.17 11.50
C PRO A 89 13.08 -11.83 10.75
N LYS A 90 13.22 -10.74 11.50
CA LYS A 90 13.20 -9.36 10.95
C LYS A 90 14.11 -9.15 9.72
N LYS A 91 15.36 -9.63 9.74
CA LYS A 91 16.31 -9.43 8.62
C LYS A 91 15.88 -10.20 7.38
N GLU A 92 15.41 -11.43 7.57
CA GLU A 92 14.95 -12.29 6.49
C GLU A 92 13.66 -11.76 5.87
N LYS A 93 12.70 -11.36 6.72
CA LYS A 93 11.46 -10.67 6.33
C LYS A 93 11.72 -9.46 5.42
N GLU A 94 12.60 -8.55 5.83
CA GLU A 94 12.91 -7.36 5.03
C GLU A 94 13.61 -7.74 3.71
N ARG A 95 14.51 -8.73 3.70
CA ARG A 95 15.17 -9.20 2.47
C ARG A 95 14.17 -9.82 1.49
N GLN A 96 13.34 -10.74 1.97
CA GLN A 96 12.30 -11.39 1.16
C GLN A 96 11.33 -10.35 0.59
N TYR A 97 10.86 -9.44 1.44
CA TYR A 97 9.92 -8.38 1.03
C TYR A 97 10.47 -7.49 -0.07
N ILE A 98 11.76 -7.14 -0.03
CA ILE A 98 12.40 -6.36 -1.09
C ILE A 98 12.43 -7.12 -2.43
N GLU A 99 12.78 -8.41 -2.41
CA GLU A 99 12.75 -9.22 -3.63
C GLU A 99 11.32 -9.41 -4.16
N GLN A 100 10.36 -9.56 -3.28
CA GLN A 100 8.95 -9.65 -3.60
C GLN A 100 8.45 -8.35 -4.28
N LEU A 101 8.77 -7.19 -3.73
CA LEU A 101 8.42 -5.89 -4.33
C LEU A 101 9.05 -5.66 -5.71
N LYS A 102 10.30 -6.12 -5.94
CA LYS A 102 10.95 -6.01 -7.26
C LYS A 102 10.24 -6.80 -8.35
N ASN A 103 9.64 -7.93 -7.97
CA ASN A 103 8.97 -8.86 -8.87
C ASN A 103 7.44 -8.70 -8.88
N ALA A 104 6.89 -7.77 -8.11
CA ALA A 104 5.46 -7.55 -8.01
C ALA A 104 4.88 -7.01 -9.33
N PRO A 105 3.65 -7.41 -9.70
CA PRO A 105 2.97 -6.88 -10.87
C PRO A 105 2.70 -5.38 -10.72
N LEU A 106 2.61 -4.66 -11.85
CA LEU A 106 2.40 -3.21 -11.85
C LEU A 106 1.22 -2.77 -10.96
N GLN A 107 0.11 -3.50 -11.02
CA GLN A 107 -1.10 -3.20 -10.25
C GLN A 107 -0.82 -3.22 -8.73
N ALA A 108 -0.07 -4.21 -8.26
CA ALA A 108 0.35 -4.27 -6.85
C ALA A 108 1.32 -3.12 -6.49
N LEU A 109 2.21 -2.73 -7.42
CA LEU A 109 3.10 -1.57 -7.23
C LEU A 109 2.32 -0.24 -7.15
N LEU A 110 1.23 -0.09 -7.91
CA LEU A 110 0.34 1.07 -7.81
C LEU A 110 -0.36 1.13 -6.45
N ILE A 111 -0.87 -0.01 -5.96
CA ILE A 111 -1.44 -0.10 -4.61
C ILE A 111 -0.38 0.31 -3.58
N LYS A 112 0.84 -0.24 -3.69
CA LYS A 112 1.94 0.08 -2.75
C LYS A 112 2.37 1.55 -2.80
N LEU A 113 2.36 2.18 -3.96
CA LEU A 113 2.61 3.61 -4.10
C LEU A 113 1.53 4.43 -3.36
N CYS A 114 0.26 4.08 -3.53
CA CYS A 114 -0.86 4.76 -2.87
C CYS A 114 -0.83 4.55 -1.35
N ASP A 115 -0.51 3.33 -0.87
CA ASP A 115 -0.26 3.03 0.54
C ASP A 115 0.84 3.92 1.12
N ILE A 116 2.00 3.97 0.47
CA ILE A 116 3.12 4.83 0.93
C ILE A 116 2.69 6.30 0.97
N SER A 117 1.95 6.79 -0.03
CA SER A 117 1.45 8.16 -0.07
C SER A 117 0.50 8.45 1.09
N SER A 118 -0.47 7.56 1.34
CA SER A 118 -1.42 7.69 2.46
C SER A 118 -0.69 7.73 3.80
N ASN A 119 0.20 6.77 4.03
CA ASN A 119 1.02 6.69 5.24
C ASN A 119 1.87 7.94 5.49
N LEU A 120 2.48 8.51 4.44
CA LEU A 120 3.30 9.72 4.57
C LEU A 120 2.46 10.96 4.84
N LYS A 121 1.25 11.07 4.26
CA LYS A 121 0.31 12.17 4.53
C LYS A 121 -0.12 12.18 6.00
N GLU A 122 -0.50 11.02 6.54
CA GLU A 122 -0.94 10.90 7.93
C GLU A 122 0.18 11.11 8.95
N LEU A 123 1.44 10.92 8.55
CA LEU A 123 2.58 11.16 9.43
C LEU A 123 2.62 12.57 10.00
N LYS A 124 2.06 13.56 9.28
CA LYS A 124 1.95 14.95 9.74
C LYS A 124 1.14 15.03 11.04
N ASN A 125 0.07 14.26 11.15
CA ASN A 125 -0.87 14.29 12.27
C ASN A 125 -0.44 13.38 13.44
N SER A 126 0.54 12.50 13.24
CA SER A 126 0.97 11.56 14.26
C SER A 126 1.68 12.25 15.42
N SER A 127 1.50 11.73 16.64
CA SER A 127 2.17 12.16 17.86
C SER A 127 3.63 11.68 17.99
N TRP A 128 4.19 11.05 16.95
CA TRP A 128 5.53 10.48 16.98
C TRP A 128 6.63 11.53 17.12
N SER A 129 7.71 11.17 17.83
CA SER A 129 8.89 12.00 17.92
C SER A 129 9.52 12.27 16.55
N LYS A 130 10.25 13.39 16.41
CA LYS A 130 10.99 13.75 15.18
C LYS A 130 11.89 12.62 14.69
N THR A 131 12.61 11.95 15.63
CA THR A 131 13.49 10.82 15.31
C THR A 131 12.71 9.63 14.73
N ARG A 132 11.56 9.29 15.30
CA ARG A 132 10.70 8.19 14.80
C ARG A 132 10.13 8.52 13.43
N LYS A 133 9.64 9.76 13.22
CA LYS A 133 9.18 10.24 11.91
C LYS A 133 10.27 10.14 10.86
N SER A 134 11.49 10.61 11.17
CA SER A 134 12.61 10.56 10.23
C SER A 134 12.98 9.12 9.83
N LYS A 135 13.06 8.18 10.80
CA LYS A 135 13.30 6.75 10.50
C LYS A 135 12.21 6.16 9.61
N TYR A 136 10.95 6.49 9.89
CA TYR A 136 9.82 6.02 9.10
C TYR A 136 9.85 6.53 7.64
N VAL A 137 10.09 7.83 7.46
CA VAL A 137 10.22 8.45 6.13
C VAL A 137 11.36 7.81 5.33
N LYS A 138 12.52 7.59 5.95
CA LYS A 138 13.66 6.89 5.30
C LYS A 138 13.28 5.47 4.85
N LYS A 139 12.53 4.73 5.68
CA LYS A 139 12.03 3.38 5.31
C LYS A 139 11.07 3.44 4.11
N LYS A 140 10.13 4.39 4.11
CA LYS A 140 9.18 4.56 2.98
C LYS A 140 9.91 5.01 1.71
N LEU A 141 10.91 5.91 1.80
CA LEU A 141 11.75 6.31 0.67
C LEU A 141 12.54 5.11 0.11
N TYR A 142 13.06 4.23 0.97
CA TYR A 142 13.72 3.01 0.52
C TYR A 142 12.78 2.12 -0.29
N ASN A 143 11.57 1.86 0.20
CA ASN A 143 10.56 1.09 -0.53
C ASN A 143 10.18 1.74 -1.86
N LEU A 144 10.03 3.07 -1.91
CA LEU A 144 9.79 3.82 -3.15
C LEU A 144 10.89 3.59 -4.18
N ASN A 145 12.16 3.61 -3.76
CA ASN A 145 13.29 3.33 -4.66
C ASN A 145 13.27 1.89 -5.18
N VAL A 146 12.80 0.93 -4.39
CA VAL A 146 12.65 -0.47 -4.83
C VAL A 146 11.59 -0.59 -5.93
N ILE A 147 10.42 0.01 -5.76
CA ILE A 147 9.31 -0.11 -6.71
C ILE A 147 9.44 0.82 -7.92
N LYS A 148 10.34 1.80 -7.87
CA LYS A 148 10.52 2.84 -8.88
C LYS A 148 10.64 2.29 -10.29
N SER A 149 11.47 1.29 -10.52
CA SER A 149 11.73 0.74 -11.86
C SER A 149 10.48 0.16 -12.52
N GLY A 150 9.64 -0.53 -11.73
CA GLY A 150 8.35 -1.06 -12.18
C GLY A 150 7.35 0.04 -12.53
N LEU A 151 7.32 1.14 -11.76
CA LEU A 151 6.43 2.27 -12.02
C LEU A 151 6.86 3.09 -13.25
N VAL A 152 8.17 3.34 -13.42
CA VAL A 152 8.69 4.13 -14.56
C VAL A 152 8.40 3.47 -15.90
N LYS A 153 8.54 2.15 -16.01
CA LYS A 153 8.27 1.38 -17.23
C LYS A 153 6.83 1.56 -17.75
N ASN A 154 5.89 1.83 -16.86
CA ASN A 154 4.46 1.86 -17.14
C ASN A 154 3.83 3.25 -16.90
N LYS A 155 4.65 4.29 -16.80
CA LYS A 155 4.22 5.67 -16.52
C LYS A 155 3.22 6.23 -17.52
N ILE A 156 3.30 5.79 -18.80
CA ILE A 156 2.43 6.27 -19.88
C ILE A 156 0.97 5.89 -19.60
N ASP A 157 0.73 4.72 -19.01
CA ASP A 157 -0.62 4.22 -18.74
C ASP A 157 -1.31 4.97 -17.59
N TYR A 158 -0.52 5.55 -16.68
CA TYR A 158 -1.01 6.25 -15.48
C TYR A 158 -0.30 7.59 -15.28
N PRO A 159 -0.51 8.60 -16.13
CA PRO A 159 0.23 9.89 -16.07
C PRO A 159 0.02 10.63 -14.74
N ARG A 160 -1.14 10.45 -14.08
CA ARG A 160 -1.45 11.08 -12.79
C ARG A 160 -0.68 10.49 -11.59
N ILE A 161 0.14 9.45 -11.78
CA ILE A 161 1.14 9.03 -10.78
C ILE A 161 2.02 10.21 -10.35
N GLN A 162 2.28 11.17 -11.25
CA GLN A 162 3.06 12.37 -10.95
C GLN A 162 2.45 13.21 -9.82
N ASP A 163 1.12 13.26 -9.70
CA ASP A 163 0.43 13.98 -8.64
C ASP A 163 0.74 13.35 -7.27
N ILE A 164 0.76 12.00 -7.23
CA ILE A 164 1.12 11.25 -6.02
C ILE A 164 2.58 11.51 -5.65
N ILE A 165 3.50 11.41 -6.62
CA ILE A 165 4.94 11.64 -6.43
C ILE A 165 5.20 13.06 -5.95
N TYR A 166 4.52 14.05 -6.50
CA TYR A 166 4.62 15.44 -6.05
C TYR A 166 4.22 15.58 -4.57
N GLY A 167 3.09 14.96 -4.18
CA GLY A 167 2.66 14.94 -2.77
C GLY A 167 3.66 14.27 -1.85
N ILE A 168 4.20 13.12 -2.26
CA ILE A 168 5.25 12.40 -1.53
C ILE A 168 6.50 13.29 -1.36
N ASN A 169 6.96 13.92 -2.44
CA ASN A 169 8.15 14.75 -2.42
C ASN A 169 8.04 15.95 -1.48
N LYS A 170 6.84 16.54 -1.32
CA LYS A 170 6.61 17.57 -0.29
C LYS A 170 6.88 17.04 1.12
N VAL A 171 6.44 15.81 1.42
CA VAL A 171 6.69 15.19 2.73
C VAL A 171 8.16 14.82 2.89
N LEU A 172 8.80 14.29 1.85
CA LEU A 172 10.24 13.99 1.87
C LEU A 172 11.06 15.24 2.17
N ALA A 173 10.80 16.35 1.47
CA ALA A 173 11.49 17.63 1.66
C ALA A 173 11.33 18.17 3.10
N SER A 174 10.13 18.09 3.68
CA SER A 174 9.88 18.53 5.07
C SER A 174 10.64 17.70 6.12
N HIS A 175 11.18 16.53 5.72
CA HIS A 175 12.02 15.67 6.56
C HIS A 175 13.48 15.62 6.09
N GLY A 176 13.94 16.58 5.26
CA GLY A 176 15.32 16.68 4.78
C GLY A 176 15.74 15.53 3.86
N GLN A 177 14.80 14.86 3.19
CA GLN A 177 15.09 13.81 2.23
C GLN A 177 15.08 14.38 0.80
N LYS A 178 15.92 13.77 -0.07
CA LYS A 178 15.93 14.10 -1.50
C LYS A 178 14.63 13.64 -2.17
N PRO A 179 14.15 14.37 -3.19
CA PRO A 179 12.98 13.97 -3.94
C PRO A 179 13.24 12.67 -4.72
N ILE A 180 12.16 11.89 -4.95
CA ILE A 180 12.17 10.77 -5.88
C ILE A 180 11.64 11.24 -7.23
N LEU A 181 12.26 10.76 -8.31
CA LEU A 181 11.86 11.01 -9.69
C LEU A 181 11.36 9.68 -10.29
N ILE A 182 10.11 9.67 -10.79
CA ILE A 182 9.46 8.54 -11.48
C ILE A 182 8.97 9.00 -12.85
#